data_ef01151b1949ef576078e6dcc5beb07f
#
_entry.id   ef01151b1949ef576078e6dcc5beb07f
#
_cell.length_a   1.000
_cell.length_b   1.000
_cell.length_c   1.000
_cell.angle_alpha   90.00
_cell.angle_beta   90.00
_cell.angle_gamma   90.00
#
_symmetry.space_group_name_H-M   'P 1'
#
loop_
_entity.id
_entity.type
_entity.pdbx_description
1 polymer ?
#
loop_
_entity_poly.entity_id
_entity_poly.type
_entity_poly.pdbx_seq_one_letter_code
_entity_poly.pdbx_strand_id
1 'polypeptide(L)'
;MHATIVTDENRHDFFDDIKLMFQQRYSVFVEQMAWNLPMADHDKKVEKDQFDTHHAIYLLLKDDDDNLIGSLRFLPTTQPHLFSEIFSHLIDGDVSRSDEIWECSRFYTVTRTGKESGLLSRSGAALGAAMVEVTLLYGIKQIVTLXNHKVLPMILNSGXLTMPIGXPQXVXNEMVSSIXLQVTPVGLQVYRKRRNITHSILQTIPQKEKVAV
;
A
#
# COMPACT_ATOMS: atom_id res chain seq x y z
N MET A 1 -14.19 -10.60 -5.15
CA MET A 1 -12.81 -10.16 -4.79
C MET A 1 -12.56 -10.47 -3.34
N HIS A 2 -11.31 -10.83 -3.01
CA HIS A 2 -10.87 -11.03 -1.64
C HIS A 2 -9.44 -10.51 -1.47
N ALA A 3 -9.06 -10.15 -0.25
CA ALA A 3 -7.74 -9.61 0.07
C ALA A 3 -7.09 -10.44 1.17
N THR A 4 -5.80 -10.72 1.02
CA THR A 4 -5.03 -11.53 1.96
C THR A 4 -3.81 -10.76 2.42
N ILE A 5 -3.59 -10.74 3.74
CA ILE A 5 -2.38 -10.14 4.30
C ILE A 5 -1.26 -11.20 4.32
N VAL A 6 -0.09 -10.79 3.82
CA VAL A 6 1.09 -11.67 3.74
C VAL A 6 2.22 -11.04 4.55
N THR A 7 2.63 -11.73 5.58
CA THR A 7 3.74 -11.35 6.46
C THR A 7 4.85 -12.39 6.33
N ASP A 8 5.95 -12.20 7.04
CA ASP A 8 7.04 -13.19 7.07
C ASP A 8 6.56 -14.57 7.54
N GLU A 9 5.55 -14.59 8.44
CA GLU A 9 5.04 -15.84 9.03
C GLU A 9 4.34 -16.75 8.03
N ASN A 10 3.62 -16.18 7.05
CA ASN A 10 2.84 -16.98 6.07
C ASN A 10 3.32 -16.81 4.63
N ARG A 11 4.43 -16.11 4.41
CA ARG A 11 4.95 -15.78 3.06
C ARG A 11 5.20 -17.03 2.22
N HIS A 12 5.60 -18.12 2.86
CA HIS A 12 5.88 -19.39 2.17
C HIS A 12 4.65 -20.00 1.50
N ASP A 13 3.44 -19.67 1.97
CA ASP A 13 2.18 -20.14 1.36
C ASP A 13 1.80 -19.33 0.11
N PHE A 14 2.45 -18.17 -0.12
CA PHE A 14 2.10 -17.22 -1.18
C PHE A 14 3.26 -16.97 -2.15
N PHE A 15 4.14 -17.95 -2.31
CA PHE A 15 5.36 -17.79 -3.11
C PHE A 15 5.06 -17.36 -4.55
N ASP A 16 4.10 -18.04 -5.20
CA ASP A 16 3.75 -17.74 -6.60
C ASP A 16 3.06 -16.38 -6.72
N ASP A 17 2.18 -16.04 -5.77
CA ASP A 17 1.52 -14.73 -5.75
C ASP A 17 2.52 -13.59 -5.58
N ILE A 18 3.50 -13.76 -4.69
CA ILE A 18 4.55 -12.75 -4.46
C ILE A 18 5.43 -12.59 -5.70
N LYS A 19 5.77 -13.69 -6.36
CA LYS A 19 6.53 -13.65 -7.62
C LYS A 19 5.75 -12.87 -8.67
N LEU A 20 4.46 -13.18 -8.84
CA LEU A 20 3.58 -12.48 -9.79
C LEU A 20 3.42 -11.00 -9.40
N MET A 21 3.29 -10.70 -8.10
CA MET A 21 3.21 -9.33 -7.61
C MET A 21 4.42 -8.50 -8.07
N PHE A 22 5.64 -9.03 -7.92
CA PHE A 22 6.85 -8.31 -8.35
C PHE A 22 6.87 -8.09 -9.87
N GLN A 23 6.34 -9.04 -10.67
CA GLN A 23 6.20 -8.88 -12.12
C GLN A 23 5.14 -7.81 -12.46
N GLN A 24 3.99 -7.82 -11.77
CA GLN A 24 2.94 -6.81 -11.96
C GLN A 24 3.46 -5.42 -11.55
N ARG A 25 4.23 -5.32 -10.45
CA ARG A 25 4.85 -4.07 -10.04
C ARG A 25 5.76 -3.51 -11.13
N TYR A 26 6.55 -4.37 -11.78
CA TYR A 26 7.39 -3.97 -12.92
C TYR A 26 6.50 -3.43 -14.05
N SER A 27 5.49 -4.20 -14.45
CA SER A 27 4.61 -3.77 -15.54
C SER A 27 3.92 -2.43 -15.23
N VAL A 28 3.43 -2.25 -14.00
CA VAL A 28 2.70 -1.02 -13.64
C VAL A 28 3.67 0.15 -13.46
N PHE A 29 4.67 0.01 -12.61
CA PHE A 29 5.48 1.16 -12.20
C PHE A 29 6.58 1.50 -13.23
N VAL A 30 7.20 0.49 -13.84
CA VAL A 30 8.28 0.73 -14.81
C VAL A 30 7.73 0.91 -16.22
N GLU A 31 6.89 -0.02 -16.70
CA GLU A 31 6.45 0.03 -18.11
C GLU A 31 5.31 1.04 -18.33
N GLN A 32 4.29 1.06 -17.46
CA GLN A 32 3.10 1.90 -17.69
C GLN A 32 3.25 3.31 -17.10
N MET A 33 3.80 3.43 -15.88
CA MET A 33 4.00 4.74 -15.25
C MET A 33 5.35 5.38 -15.56
N ALA A 34 6.26 4.61 -16.18
CA ALA A 34 7.60 5.07 -16.58
C ALA A 34 8.44 5.59 -15.39
N TRP A 35 8.27 4.99 -14.22
CA TRP A 35 9.10 5.35 -13.07
C TRP A 35 10.52 4.81 -13.25
N ASN A 36 11.50 5.64 -12.95
CA ASN A 36 12.90 5.22 -12.92
C ASN A 36 13.19 4.60 -11.54
N LEU A 37 13.14 3.27 -11.46
CA LEU A 37 13.37 2.52 -10.24
C LEU A 37 14.71 1.77 -10.36
N PRO A 38 15.77 2.28 -9.72
CA PRO A 38 17.14 1.79 -10.01
C PRO A 38 17.40 0.33 -9.63
N MET A 39 16.56 -0.26 -8.78
CA MET A 39 16.70 -1.67 -8.41
C MET A 39 15.82 -2.61 -9.22
N ALA A 40 15.07 -2.10 -10.20
CA ALA A 40 14.23 -2.94 -11.08
C ALA A 40 15.12 -3.81 -11.97
N ASP A 41 14.78 -5.09 -12.07
CA ASP A 41 15.47 -6.05 -12.94
C ASP A 41 14.78 -6.05 -14.31
N HIS A 42 15.38 -5.34 -15.27
CA HIS A 42 14.80 -5.17 -16.62
C HIS A 42 14.85 -6.46 -17.45
N ASP A 43 15.84 -7.33 -17.20
CA ASP A 43 15.94 -8.60 -17.93
C ASP A 43 14.85 -9.59 -17.49
N LYS A 44 14.61 -9.68 -16.19
CA LYS A 44 13.58 -10.56 -15.64
C LYS A 44 12.20 -9.91 -15.55
N LYS A 45 12.11 -8.61 -15.82
CA LYS A 45 10.90 -7.79 -15.68
C LYS A 45 10.29 -7.92 -14.28
N VAL A 46 11.11 -7.64 -13.27
CA VAL A 46 10.74 -7.71 -11.85
C VAL A 46 11.09 -6.40 -11.16
N GLU A 47 10.15 -5.83 -10.40
CA GLU A 47 10.41 -4.66 -9.57
C GLU A 47 10.41 -5.10 -8.10
N LYS A 48 11.58 -5.00 -7.50
CA LYS A 48 11.83 -5.28 -6.10
C LYS A 48 12.87 -4.29 -5.60
N ASP A 49 12.73 -3.80 -4.36
CA ASP A 49 13.68 -2.83 -3.80
C ASP A 49 14.24 -3.31 -2.46
N GLN A 50 15.11 -2.50 -1.86
CA GLN A 50 15.78 -2.84 -0.60
C GLN A 50 14.82 -2.99 0.59
N PHE A 51 13.57 -2.54 0.47
CA PHE A 51 12.58 -2.63 1.54
C PHE A 51 11.70 -3.88 1.41
N ASP A 52 11.87 -4.68 0.35
CA ASP A 52 11.13 -5.94 0.18
C ASP A 52 11.82 -7.07 0.97
N THR A 53 11.95 -6.86 2.28
CA THR A 53 12.60 -7.75 3.26
C THR A 53 11.55 -8.56 4.02
N HIS A 54 11.99 -9.29 5.03
CA HIS A 54 11.08 -10.00 5.95
C HIS A 54 10.20 -9.05 6.76
N HIS A 55 10.59 -7.77 6.88
CA HIS A 55 9.75 -6.76 7.56
C HIS A 55 8.60 -6.24 6.69
N ALA A 56 8.67 -6.42 5.36
CA ALA A 56 7.60 -5.96 4.47
C ALA A 56 6.33 -6.79 4.68
N ILE A 57 5.20 -6.10 4.71
CA ILE A 57 3.88 -6.72 4.82
C ILE A 57 3.15 -6.41 3.53
N TYR A 58 2.66 -7.42 2.83
CA TYR A 58 1.91 -7.22 1.59
C TYR A 58 0.44 -7.47 1.80
N LEU A 59 -0.39 -6.68 1.17
CA LEU A 59 -1.82 -6.94 1.05
C LEU A 59 -2.08 -7.28 -0.41
N LEU A 60 -2.49 -8.51 -0.67
CA LEU A 60 -2.71 -9.05 -2.02
C LEU A 60 -4.20 -9.05 -2.30
N LEU A 61 -4.63 -8.48 -3.43
CA LEU A 61 -6.02 -8.45 -3.86
C LEU A 61 -6.22 -9.42 -5.02
N LYS A 62 -7.19 -10.32 -4.88
CA LYS A 62 -7.54 -11.28 -5.92
C LYS A 62 -9.00 -11.12 -6.35
N ASP A 63 -9.27 -11.45 -7.61
CA ASP A 63 -10.64 -11.49 -8.14
C ASP A 63 -11.35 -12.80 -7.75
N ASP A 64 -12.57 -13.00 -8.25
CA ASP A 64 -13.37 -14.17 -7.90
C ASP A 64 -12.87 -15.45 -8.60
N ASP A 65 -11.99 -15.31 -9.59
CA ASP A 65 -11.31 -16.43 -10.27
C ASP A 65 -9.92 -16.71 -9.69
N ASP A 66 -9.60 -16.10 -8.52
CA ASP A 66 -8.32 -16.21 -7.79
C ASP A 66 -7.13 -15.62 -8.54
N ASN A 67 -7.33 -14.73 -9.52
CA ASN A 67 -6.24 -14.01 -10.18
C ASN A 67 -5.80 -12.82 -9.31
N LEU A 68 -4.50 -12.63 -9.18
CA LEU A 68 -3.93 -11.45 -8.50
C LEU A 68 -4.20 -10.21 -9.36
N ILE A 69 -4.96 -9.25 -8.81
CA ILE A 69 -5.37 -8.03 -9.53
C ILE A 69 -4.91 -6.76 -8.82
N GLY A 70 -4.12 -6.87 -7.77
CA GLY A 70 -3.58 -5.69 -7.10
C GLY A 70 -2.82 -6.03 -5.84
N SER A 71 -2.03 -5.09 -5.37
CA SER A 71 -1.40 -5.20 -4.07
C SER A 71 -0.97 -3.83 -3.54
N LEU A 72 -0.57 -3.83 -2.28
CA LEU A 72 0.18 -2.73 -1.68
C LEU A 72 1.19 -3.33 -0.70
N ARG A 73 2.16 -2.50 -0.33
CA ARG A 73 3.17 -2.88 0.67
C ARG A 73 3.07 -1.94 1.86
N PHE A 74 3.06 -2.50 3.07
CA PHE A 74 3.28 -1.76 4.30
C PHE A 74 4.70 -1.99 4.81
N LEU A 75 5.30 -0.94 5.35
CA LEU A 75 6.60 -0.99 6.04
C LEU A 75 6.40 -0.40 7.44
N PRO A 76 6.65 -1.19 8.51
CA PRO A 76 6.62 -0.63 9.87
C PRO A 76 7.67 0.49 9.99
N THR A 77 7.28 1.67 10.50
CA THR A 77 8.21 2.80 10.56
C THR A 77 9.31 2.63 11.61
N THR A 78 9.21 1.61 12.46
CA THR A 78 10.30 1.22 13.37
C THR A 78 11.46 0.56 12.63
N GLN A 79 11.27 0.18 11.36
CA GLN A 79 12.28 -0.42 10.49
C GLN A 79 12.65 0.56 9.37
N PRO A 80 13.76 0.32 8.64
CA PRO A 80 14.08 1.16 7.47
C PRO A 80 12.91 1.18 6.46
N HIS A 81 12.54 2.37 6.03
CA HIS A 81 11.41 2.58 5.12
C HIS A 81 11.72 3.74 4.18
N LEU A 82 10.85 4.01 3.21
CA LEU A 82 11.15 4.99 2.15
C LEU A 82 11.41 6.40 2.72
N PHE A 83 10.59 6.85 3.66
CA PHE A 83 10.79 8.17 4.26
C PHE A 83 12.05 8.23 5.13
N SER A 84 12.46 7.14 5.78
CA SER A 84 13.66 7.19 6.62
C SER A 84 14.96 7.14 5.81
N GLU A 85 14.94 6.50 4.62
CA GLU A 85 16.17 6.21 3.88
C GLU A 85 16.32 7.00 2.58
N ILE A 86 15.20 7.32 1.91
CA ILE A 86 15.23 7.90 0.56
C ILE A 86 14.57 9.27 0.51
N PHE A 87 13.40 9.41 1.14
CA PHE A 87 12.54 10.57 0.98
C PHE A 87 12.40 11.42 2.25
N SER A 88 13.40 11.38 3.16
CA SER A 88 13.38 12.19 4.38
C SER A 88 13.26 13.69 4.07
N HIS A 89 13.87 14.12 2.96
CA HIS A 89 13.82 15.52 2.51
C HIS A 89 12.40 15.97 2.06
N LEU A 90 11.46 15.05 1.90
CA LEU A 90 10.07 15.37 1.52
C LEU A 90 9.14 15.54 2.72
N ILE A 91 9.70 15.51 3.94
CA ILE A 91 8.94 15.68 5.19
C ILE A 91 9.45 16.93 5.91
N ASP A 92 8.53 17.73 6.44
CA ASP A 92 8.87 18.88 7.30
C ASP A 92 9.05 18.38 8.73
N GLY A 93 10.26 18.38 9.21
CA GLY A 93 10.62 17.91 10.56
C GLY A 93 11.19 16.50 10.55
N ASP A 94 11.12 15.82 11.68
CA ASP A 94 11.70 14.50 11.85
C ASP A 94 10.79 13.41 11.33
N VAL A 95 11.39 12.37 10.74
CA VAL A 95 10.64 11.17 10.30
C VAL A 95 10.11 10.44 11.53
N SER A 96 8.81 10.32 11.64
CA SER A 96 8.17 9.62 12.74
C SER A 96 8.48 8.13 12.72
N ARG A 97 8.92 7.59 13.85
CA ARG A 97 9.14 6.15 14.04
C ARG A 97 8.29 5.68 15.21
N SER A 98 7.36 4.78 14.94
CA SER A 98 6.44 4.29 15.97
C SER A 98 5.86 2.93 15.56
N ASP A 99 5.58 2.09 16.55
CA ASP A 99 4.87 0.83 16.32
C ASP A 99 3.39 1.02 15.95
N GLU A 100 2.89 2.26 16.09
CA GLU A 100 1.52 2.63 15.69
C GLU A 100 1.45 3.31 14.31
N ILE A 101 2.59 3.40 13.59
CA ILE A 101 2.65 4.08 12.28
C ILE A 101 3.26 3.12 11.26
N TRP A 102 2.54 2.90 10.15
CA TRP A 102 3.07 2.16 9.00
C TRP A 102 3.20 3.09 7.79
N GLU A 103 4.21 2.84 6.97
CA GLU A 103 4.32 3.48 5.66
C GLU A 103 3.64 2.59 4.62
N CYS A 104 2.77 3.17 3.79
CA CYS A 104 2.15 2.45 2.67
C CYS A 104 2.82 2.87 1.35
N SER A 105 3.16 1.88 0.54
CA SER A 105 3.79 2.09 -0.76
C SER A 105 3.37 1.01 -1.75
N ARG A 106 3.73 1.22 -3.03
CA ARG A 106 3.49 0.24 -4.11
C ARG A 106 2.02 -0.17 -4.23
N PHE A 107 1.09 0.77 -3.99
CA PHE A 107 -0.33 0.55 -4.21
C PHE A 107 -0.62 0.53 -5.71
N TYR A 108 -1.17 -0.57 -6.21
CA TYR A 108 -1.62 -0.68 -7.59
C TYR A 108 -2.77 -1.67 -7.70
N THR A 109 -3.59 -1.49 -8.75
CA THR A 109 -4.54 -2.52 -9.20
C THR A 109 -4.49 -2.60 -10.72
N VAL A 110 -4.78 -3.78 -11.26
CA VAL A 110 -4.76 -4.02 -12.71
C VAL A 110 -6.08 -4.65 -13.16
N THR A 111 -6.40 -4.41 -14.43
CA THR A 111 -7.48 -5.11 -15.15
C THR A 111 -7.02 -6.53 -15.49
N ARG A 112 -7.94 -7.36 -16.00
CA ARG A 112 -7.61 -8.71 -16.50
C ARG A 112 -6.56 -8.71 -17.61
N THR A 113 -6.43 -7.59 -18.34
CA THR A 113 -5.40 -7.45 -19.39
C THR A 113 -4.08 -6.86 -18.88
N GLY A 114 -3.95 -6.69 -17.55
CA GLY A 114 -2.73 -6.18 -16.94
C GLY A 114 -2.57 -4.66 -16.96
N LYS A 115 -3.56 -3.93 -17.46
CA LYS A 115 -3.52 -2.47 -17.50
C LYS A 115 -3.84 -1.91 -16.10
N GLU A 116 -3.07 -0.91 -15.65
CA GLU A 116 -3.31 -0.23 -14.38
C GLU A 116 -4.73 0.35 -14.36
N SER A 117 -5.48 0.11 -13.29
CA SER A 117 -6.91 0.46 -13.21
C SER A 117 -7.25 1.62 -12.27
N GLY A 118 -6.28 2.07 -11.48
CA GLY A 118 -6.41 3.27 -10.68
C GLY A 118 -7.17 3.12 -9.36
N LEU A 119 -6.96 4.10 -8.50
CA LEU A 119 -7.50 4.15 -7.14
C LEU A 119 -9.04 4.25 -7.13
N LEU A 120 -9.64 4.87 -8.14
CA LEU A 120 -11.10 5.04 -8.21
C LEU A 120 -11.84 3.84 -8.79
N SER A 121 -11.11 2.87 -9.35
CA SER A 121 -11.73 1.65 -9.86
C SER A 121 -12.37 0.85 -8.70
N ARG A 122 -13.22 -0.10 -9.04
CA ARG A 122 -13.83 -1.00 -8.04
C ARG A 122 -12.75 -1.75 -7.25
N SER A 123 -11.71 -2.25 -7.93
CA SER A 123 -10.61 -2.94 -7.28
C SER A 123 -9.76 -1.98 -6.43
N GLY A 124 -9.49 -0.77 -6.93
CA GLY A 124 -8.75 0.25 -6.16
C GLY A 124 -9.49 0.64 -4.90
N ALA A 125 -10.81 0.86 -5.00
CA ALA A 125 -11.64 1.19 -3.84
C ALA A 125 -11.65 0.04 -2.82
N ALA A 126 -11.76 -1.20 -3.30
CA ALA A 126 -11.76 -2.39 -2.43
C ALA A 126 -10.41 -2.56 -1.71
N LEU A 127 -9.30 -2.38 -2.44
CA LEU A 127 -7.96 -2.47 -1.85
C LEU A 127 -7.74 -1.34 -0.82
N GLY A 128 -8.25 -0.14 -1.10
CA GLY A 128 -8.18 0.99 -0.16
C GLY A 128 -8.95 0.72 1.14
N ALA A 129 -10.14 0.12 1.05
CA ALA A 129 -10.89 -0.27 2.25
C ALA A 129 -10.16 -1.34 3.05
N ALA A 130 -9.63 -2.36 2.37
CA ALA A 130 -8.88 -3.43 3.01
C ALA A 130 -7.59 -2.89 3.67
N MET A 131 -6.93 -1.91 3.04
CA MET A 131 -5.77 -1.22 3.60
C MET A 131 -6.09 -0.65 4.99
N VAL A 132 -7.16 0.13 5.09
CA VAL A 132 -7.55 0.76 6.36
C VAL A 132 -8.01 -0.31 7.38
N GLU A 133 -8.74 -1.32 6.92
CA GLU A 133 -9.22 -2.39 7.80
C GLU A 133 -8.07 -3.18 8.41
N VAL A 134 -7.06 -3.56 7.62
CA VAL A 134 -5.87 -4.26 8.12
C VAL A 134 -5.13 -3.41 9.16
N THR A 135 -4.92 -2.13 8.87
CA THR A 135 -4.21 -1.25 9.81
C THR A 135 -4.96 -1.12 11.14
N LEU A 136 -6.30 -1.03 11.11
CA LEU A 136 -7.10 -1.04 12.34
C LEU A 136 -6.91 -2.34 13.13
N LEU A 137 -6.91 -3.48 12.45
CA LEU A 137 -6.77 -4.80 13.10
C LEU A 137 -5.40 -4.98 13.75
N TYR A 138 -4.35 -4.35 13.18
CA TYR A 138 -3.00 -4.38 13.75
C TYR A 138 -2.73 -3.27 14.77
N GLY A 139 -3.76 -2.47 15.12
CA GLY A 139 -3.60 -1.38 16.09
C GLY A 139 -2.84 -0.17 15.57
N ILE A 140 -2.69 -0.08 14.25
CA ILE A 140 -2.01 1.05 13.60
C ILE A 140 -2.94 2.26 13.60
N LYS A 141 -2.42 3.41 13.99
CA LYS A 141 -3.18 4.65 14.12
C LYS A 141 -2.94 5.61 12.97
N GLN A 142 -1.81 5.46 12.28
CA GLN A 142 -1.47 6.35 11.17
C GLN A 142 -0.82 5.58 10.03
N ILE A 143 -1.14 5.97 8.81
CA ILE A 143 -0.43 5.54 7.61
C ILE A 143 0.25 6.76 7.02
N VAL A 144 1.57 6.67 6.79
CA VAL A 144 2.28 7.68 6.01
C VAL A 144 2.49 7.15 4.59
N THR A 145 2.39 8.04 3.60
CA THR A 145 2.55 7.63 2.20
C THR A 145 2.96 8.82 1.34
N LEU A 146 3.62 8.48 0.26
CA LEU A 146 3.95 9.43 -0.80
C LEU A 146 3.02 9.19 -1.98
N UNK A 147 2.27 10.11 -2.32
CA UNK A 147 1.35 10.02 -3.31
C UNK A 147 1.70 10.92 -4.38
N ASN A 148 1.33 10.55 -5.67
CA ASN A 148 1.32 11.52 -6.76
C ASN A 148 0.31 12.63 -6.44
N HIS A 149 0.69 13.85 -6.62
CA HIS A 149 -0.15 15.01 -6.26
C HIS A 149 -1.53 14.99 -6.95
N LYS A 150 -1.62 14.40 -8.14
CA LYS A 150 -2.91 14.25 -8.86
C LYS A 150 -3.88 13.34 -8.13
N VAL A 151 -3.40 12.42 -7.30
CA VAL A 151 -4.21 11.49 -6.52
C VAL A 151 -4.72 12.16 -5.23
N LEU A 152 -4.06 13.22 -4.76
CA LEU A 152 -4.36 13.86 -3.49
C LEU A 152 -5.84 14.27 -3.32
N PRO A 153 -6.52 14.89 -4.30
CA PRO A 153 -7.94 15.22 -4.14
C PRO A 153 -8.83 14.01 -3.86
N MET A 154 -8.50 12.85 -4.45
CA MET A 154 -9.26 11.61 -4.22
C MET A 154 -9.08 11.13 -2.78
N ILE A 155 -7.87 11.24 -2.24
CA ILE A 155 -7.58 10.85 -0.85
C ILE A 155 -8.26 11.81 0.13
N LEU A 156 -8.19 13.12 -0.12
CA LEU A 156 -8.86 14.13 0.70
C LEU A 156 -10.37 13.91 0.76
N ASN A 157 -10.96 13.41 -0.31
CA ASN A 157 -12.38 13.09 -0.38
C ASN A 157 -12.72 11.67 0.08
N SER A 158 -11.74 10.92 0.57
CA SER A 158 -11.97 9.50 0.92
C SER A 158 -12.75 9.31 2.23
N GLY A 159 -12.64 10.27 3.17
CA GLY A 159 -13.16 10.14 4.53
C GLY A 159 -12.09 9.90 5.60
N UNK A 160 -10.86 9.60 5.27
CA UNK A 160 -9.82 9.48 6.11
C UNK A 160 -9.34 10.80 6.40
N LEU A 161 -9.18 11.14 7.59
CA LEU A 161 -8.56 12.41 7.97
C LEU A 161 -7.11 12.44 7.48
N THR A 162 -6.85 13.32 6.55
CA THR A 162 -5.57 13.41 5.83
C THR A 162 -4.86 14.71 6.19
N MET A 163 -3.58 14.62 6.54
CA MET A 163 -2.73 15.79 6.84
C MET A 163 -1.50 15.77 5.97
N PRO A 164 -1.07 16.92 5.40
CA PRO A 164 0.24 17.00 4.75
C PRO A 164 1.34 16.91 5.82
N ILE A 165 2.43 16.25 5.49
CA ILE A 165 3.62 16.16 6.35
C ILE A 165 4.86 16.75 5.68
N GLY A 166 4.64 17.42 4.58
CA GLY A 166 5.66 18.15 3.83
C GLY A 166 5.05 18.88 2.62
N UNK A 167 5.65 19.70 1.98
CA UNK A 167 5.29 20.34 0.86
C UNK A 167 5.39 19.45 -0.24
N PRO A 168 4.49 19.75 -1.15
CA PRO A 168 4.63 19.04 -2.41
C PRO A 168 5.91 19.41 -3.13
N GLN A 169 6.59 18.40 -3.67
CA GLN A 169 7.90 18.60 -4.32
C GLN A 169 8.04 17.79 -5.61
N UNK A 170 8.77 17.98 -6.54
CA UNK A 170 9.00 17.36 -7.64
C UNK A 170 9.92 16.30 -7.34
N VAL A 171 9.63 15.34 -7.65
CA VAL A 171 10.48 14.15 -7.66
C VAL A 171 10.47 13.56 -9.07
N UNK A 172 11.48 13.52 -9.53
CA UNK A 172 11.57 13.13 -10.78
C UNK A 172 10.86 14.09 -11.63
N ASN A 173 10.05 13.69 -12.30
CA ASN A 173 9.25 14.53 -13.20
C ASN A 173 7.78 14.64 -12.73
N GLU A 174 7.49 14.21 -11.53
CA GLU A 174 6.15 14.25 -10.98
C GLU A 174 6.10 15.09 -9.70
N MET A 175 5.01 15.82 -9.53
CA MET A 175 4.70 16.47 -8.26
C MET A 175 4.17 15.42 -7.30
N VAL A 176 4.79 15.29 -6.13
CA VAL A 176 4.38 14.33 -5.10
C VAL A 176 4.01 15.06 -3.81
N SER A 177 3.16 14.41 -3.03
CA SER A 177 2.72 14.91 -1.71
C SER A 177 2.97 13.84 -0.65
N SER A 178 3.58 14.25 0.44
CA SER A 178 3.81 13.41 1.62
C SER A 178 2.68 13.66 2.59
N ILE A 179 1.98 12.60 2.95
CA ILE A 179 0.75 12.73 3.76
C ILE A 179 0.63 11.68 4.88
N UNK A 180 -0.15 11.83 6.02
CA UNK A 180 -0.48 11.05 6.94
C UNK A 180 -1.85 10.87 6.86
N LEU A 181 -2.33 9.81 6.91
CA LEU A 181 -3.72 9.39 7.04
C LEU A 181 -3.96 8.92 8.47
N GLN A 182 -4.93 9.50 9.14
CA GLN A 182 -5.39 8.98 10.44
C GLN A 182 -6.28 7.76 10.19
N VAL A 183 -5.96 6.65 10.86
CA VAL A 183 -6.69 5.39 10.74
C VAL A 183 -7.72 5.33 11.88
N THR A 184 -9.00 5.41 11.52
CA THR A 184 -10.09 5.34 12.51
C THR A 184 -11.23 4.47 11.99
N PRO A 185 -12.00 3.83 12.90
CA PRO A 185 -13.21 3.10 12.48
C PRO A 185 -14.22 3.98 11.75
N VAL A 186 -14.37 5.25 12.18
CA VAL A 186 -15.28 6.21 11.53
C VAL A 186 -14.79 6.51 10.11
N GLY A 187 -13.49 6.72 9.93
CA GLY A 187 -12.91 6.95 8.61
C GLY A 187 -13.17 5.78 7.66
N LEU A 188 -13.03 4.55 8.14
CA LEU A 188 -13.35 3.36 7.35
C LEU A 188 -14.82 3.32 6.95
N GLN A 189 -15.74 3.61 7.88
CA GLN A 189 -17.17 3.65 7.60
C GLN A 189 -17.52 4.70 6.53
N VAL A 190 -16.94 5.91 6.66
CA VAL A 190 -17.16 6.98 5.69
C VAL A 190 -16.61 6.57 4.32
N TYR A 191 -15.41 6.00 4.28
CA TYR A 191 -14.80 5.53 3.04
C TYR A 191 -15.70 4.49 2.37
N ARG A 192 -16.12 3.47 3.13
CA ARG A 192 -16.98 2.40 2.61
C ARG A 192 -18.28 2.96 2.05
N LYS A 193 -18.93 3.88 2.78
CA LYS A 193 -20.18 4.51 2.33
C LYS A 193 -19.96 5.26 1.01
N ARG A 194 -18.89 6.06 0.91
CA ARG A 194 -18.59 6.84 -0.30
C ARG A 194 -18.26 5.97 -1.50
N ARG A 195 -17.74 4.75 -1.28
CA ARG A 195 -17.31 3.83 -2.33
C ARG A 195 -18.28 2.67 -2.56
N ASN A 196 -19.44 2.66 -1.90
CA ASN A 196 -20.44 1.59 -1.98
C ASN A 196 -19.86 0.21 -1.64
N ILE A 197 -19.03 0.15 -0.59
CA ILE A 197 -18.42 -1.10 -0.11
C ILE A 197 -19.22 -1.57 1.10
N THR A 198 -19.96 -2.67 0.94
CA THR A 198 -20.93 -3.12 1.94
C THR A 198 -20.39 -4.15 2.92
N HIS A 199 -19.25 -4.79 2.59
CA HIS A 199 -18.69 -5.87 3.43
C HIS A 199 -17.17 -5.89 3.33
N SER A 200 -16.54 -6.55 4.30
CA SER A 200 -15.10 -6.79 4.27
C SER A 200 -14.76 -7.81 3.18
N ILE A 201 -13.62 -7.60 2.54
CA ILE A 201 -13.04 -8.55 1.59
C ILE A 201 -11.82 -9.26 2.16
N LEU A 202 -11.46 -8.97 3.43
CA LEU A 202 -10.31 -9.62 4.05
C LEU A 202 -10.59 -11.10 4.31
N GLN A 203 -9.68 -11.94 3.86
CA GLN A 203 -9.63 -13.33 4.27
C GLN A 203 -8.90 -13.45 5.62
N THR A 204 -9.03 -14.59 6.27
CA THR A 204 -8.55 -14.85 7.62
C THR A 204 -7.13 -14.31 7.87
N ILE A 205 -7.01 -13.45 8.86
CA ILE A 205 -5.71 -12.95 9.31
C ILE A 205 -5.06 -14.05 10.15
N PRO A 206 -3.78 -14.35 9.93
CA PRO A 206 -3.08 -15.24 10.86
C PRO A 206 -3.19 -14.67 12.27
N GLN A 207 -3.82 -15.41 13.18
CA GLN A 207 -3.89 -14.97 14.57
C GLN A 207 -2.47 -15.05 15.13
N LYS A 208 -1.94 -13.92 15.56
CA LYS A 208 -0.80 -13.95 16.46
C LYS A 208 -1.25 -14.79 17.66
N GLU A 209 -0.62 -15.93 17.88
CA GLU A 209 -0.73 -16.60 19.15
C GLU A 209 -0.38 -15.56 20.23
N LYS A 210 -1.34 -15.25 21.08
CA LYS A 210 -1.05 -14.43 22.26
C LYS A 210 -0.02 -15.21 23.05
N VAL A 211 1.23 -14.78 22.98
CA VAL A 211 2.22 -15.29 23.92
C VAL A 211 1.71 -14.88 25.28
N ALA A 212 1.23 -15.86 26.04
CA ALA A 212 0.83 -15.63 27.42
C ALA A 212 2.08 -15.18 28.20
N VAL A 213 2.04 -13.97 28.71
CA VAL A 213 3.03 -13.44 29.65
C VAL A 213 2.78 -14.05 31.01
#